data_f61cb1efb01cbd27a0d29d21d5c08c0a
#
_entry.id   f61cb1efb01cbd27a0d29d21d5c08c0a
#
_cell.length_a   1.000
_cell.length_b   1.000
_cell.length_c   1.000
_cell.angle_alpha   90.00
_cell.angle_beta   90.00
_cell.angle_gamma   90.00
#
_symmetry.space_group_name_H-M   'P 1'
#
loop_
_entity.id
_entity.type
_entity.pdbx_description
1 polymer ?
#
loop_
_entity_poly.entity_id
_entity_poly.type
_entity_poly.pdbx_seq_one_letter_code
_entity_poly.pdbx_strand_id
1 'polypeptide(L)'
;MVQVPEKICLALRAAILVFALAGCATAPPPALISQDEPAPVPEPPPPPKIALVLGGGAAKGFAHIGVIKSLESHGFQPDILVGTSAGSVVAALYAAGYGGFELQRIALAMEEKAFSDWTIPNRGFIKGEALQNFINEAVGNRPIEQLTRKLAIVATDLQSGELIVFERGDTGLAVRASSSVPGVFQPVKFNNREYVDGGLVSPVPVKTARDLGADVIVAVNISDRPKLSRLKDTIDVMMQTFTIMGGIIAEKELAFADVVVEPDISALNSANFESRNQAIIEGEKAGLQALMKLKEKIAAYYEAKNAQAVQE
;
A
#
# COMPACT_ATOMS: atom_id res chain seq x y z
N MET A 1 -113.00 -11.34 17.87
CA MET A 1 -111.79 -11.61 17.04
C MET A 1 -111.59 -10.43 16.14
N VAL A 2 -110.67 -9.55 16.49
CA VAL A 2 -110.38 -8.32 15.72
C VAL A 2 -109.15 -8.67 14.89
N GLN A 3 -109.32 -8.71 13.56
CA GLN A 3 -108.18 -8.89 12.63
C GLN A 3 -107.44 -7.58 12.46
N VAL A 4 -106.19 -7.55 12.85
CA VAL A 4 -105.22 -6.48 12.60
C VAL A 4 -104.73 -6.61 11.14
N PRO A 5 -104.87 -5.54 10.35
CA PRO A 5 -104.41 -5.64 8.92
C PRO A 5 -102.93 -5.79 8.79
N GLU A 6 -102.45 -6.70 7.93
CA GLU A 6 -101.10 -7.10 7.65
C GLU A 6 -100.13 -5.92 7.30
N LYS A 7 -100.64 -4.81 6.82
CA LYS A 7 -99.83 -3.63 6.46
C LYS A 7 -99.26 -2.88 7.68
N ILE A 8 -99.85 -3.00 8.89
CA ILE A 8 -99.33 -2.35 10.10
C ILE A 8 -98.14 -3.17 10.66
N CYS A 9 -98.16 -4.49 10.52
CA CYS A 9 -96.97 -5.36 10.92
C CYS A 9 -95.75 -5.12 10.10
N LEU A 10 -95.92 -4.78 8.83
CA LEU A 10 -94.75 -4.57 7.92
C LEU A 10 -94.05 -3.23 8.19
N ALA A 11 -94.87 -2.17 8.54
CA ALA A 11 -94.32 -0.85 8.89
C ALA A 11 -93.56 -0.88 10.21
N LEU A 12 -94.02 -1.67 11.21
CA LEU A 12 -93.39 -1.77 12.53
C LEU A 12 -92.06 -2.58 12.44
N ARG A 13 -91.95 -3.57 11.54
CA ARG A 13 -90.72 -4.34 11.31
C ARG A 13 -89.68 -3.51 10.55
N ALA A 14 -90.11 -2.62 9.66
CA ALA A 14 -89.15 -1.74 8.93
C ALA A 14 -88.63 -0.64 9.90
N ALA A 15 -89.40 -0.12 10.83
CA ALA A 15 -88.99 0.91 11.80
C ALA A 15 -87.98 0.36 12.81
N ILE A 16 -88.12 -0.90 13.23
CA ILE A 16 -87.20 -1.54 14.17
C ILE A 16 -85.89 -1.87 13.48
N LEU A 17 -85.85 -2.19 12.18
CA LEU A 17 -84.64 -2.51 11.43
C LEU A 17 -83.80 -1.23 11.17
N VAL A 18 -84.38 -0.07 11.03
CA VAL A 18 -83.69 1.21 10.79
C VAL A 18 -83.06 1.75 12.09
N PHE A 19 -83.62 1.45 13.27
CA PHE A 19 -83.04 1.90 14.56
C PHE A 19 -81.84 1.00 15.03
N ALA A 20 -81.74 -0.24 14.51
CA ALA A 20 -80.66 -1.11 14.84
C ALA A 20 -79.34 -0.85 14.06
N LEU A 21 -79.41 0.00 13.00
CA LEU A 21 -78.26 0.37 12.19
C LEU A 21 -77.60 1.71 12.56
N ALA A 22 -78.16 2.45 13.48
CA ALA A 22 -77.65 3.77 13.89
C ALA A 22 -76.76 3.73 15.14
N GLY A 23 -76.46 2.59 15.70
CA GLY A 23 -75.80 2.41 17.01
C GLY A 23 -74.32 2.04 16.99
N CYS A 24 -73.67 1.97 15.83
CA CYS A 24 -72.21 1.75 15.77
C CYS A 24 -71.49 2.99 15.24
N ALA A 25 -71.44 4.06 16.03
CA ALA A 25 -70.41 5.05 15.93
C ALA A 25 -69.08 4.35 16.42
N THR A 26 -68.35 3.78 15.54
CA THR A 26 -67.01 3.29 15.86
C THR A 26 -66.18 4.48 16.29
N ALA A 27 -65.73 4.49 17.54
CA ALA A 27 -64.73 5.43 17.99
C ALA A 27 -63.56 5.35 16.99
N PRO A 28 -62.93 6.49 16.61
CA PRO A 28 -61.72 6.42 15.74
C PRO A 28 -60.70 5.51 16.40
N PRO A 29 -60.04 4.62 15.63
CA PRO A 29 -59.00 3.79 16.21
C PRO A 29 -57.99 4.72 16.89
N PRO A 30 -57.44 4.33 18.07
CA PRO A 30 -56.36 5.09 18.69
C PRO A 30 -55.31 5.35 17.64
N ALA A 31 -54.87 6.58 17.51
CA ALA A 31 -53.78 6.93 16.60
C ALA A 31 -52.62 5.97 16.90
N LEU A 32 -52.28 5.17 15.92
CA LEU A 32 -51.07 4.35 15.99
C LEU A 32 -49.97 5.34 16.33
N ILE A 33 -49.42 5.25 17.53
CA ILE A 33 -48.17 5.92 17.88
C ILE A 33 -47.21 5.41 16.81
N SER A 34 -46.85 6.28 15.87
CA SER A 34 -45.77 6.00 14.95
C SER A 34 -44.60 5.61 15.84
N GLN A 35 -44.27 4.34 15.88
CA GLN A 35 -43.00 3.94 16.45
C GLN A 35 -42.01 4.73 15.61
N ASP A 36 -41.34 5.71 16.21
CA ASP A 36 -40.24 6.41 15.57
C ASP A 36 -39.31 5.31 15.05
N GLU A 37 -39.28 5.15 13.75
CA GLU A 37 -38.38 4.21 13.10
C GLU A 37 -36.99 4.61 13.58
N PRO A 38 -36.24 3.70 14.24
CA PRO A 38 -34.95 4.08 14.79
C PRO A 38 -34.13 4.73 13.67
N ALA A 39 -33.62 5.93 13.94
CA ALA A 39 -32.80 6.63 12.98
C ALA A 39 -31.75 5.65 12.37
N PRO A 40 -31.55 5.65 11.06
CA PRO A 40 -30.62 4.73 10.43
C PRO A 40 -29.27 4.83 11.13
N VAL A 41 -28.78 3.70 11.63
CA VAL A 41 -27.45 3.63 12.24
C VAL A 41 -26.45 4.04 11.16
N PRO A 42 -25.61 5.06 11.37
CA PRO A 42 -24.63 5.47 10.39
C PRO A 42 -23.78 4.28 9.96
N GLU A 43 -23.61 4.08 8.66
CA GLU A 43 -22.71 3.04 8.15
C GLU A 43 -21.29 3.33 8.64
N PRO A 44 -20.55 2.30 9.10
CA PRO A 44 -19.19 2.49 9.52
C PRO A 44 -18.34 3.03 8.34
N PRO A 45 -17.42 3.95 8.59
CA PRO A 45 -16.59 4.49 7.52
C PRO A 45 -15.76 3.38 6.86
N PRO A 46 -15.46 3.51 5.55
CA PRO A 46 -14.65 2.52 4.85
C PRO A 46 -13.26 2.39 5.49
N PRO A 47 -12.64 1.21 5.43
CA PRO A 47 -11.31 1.02 5.96
C PRO A 47 -10.28 1.93 5.27
N PRO A 48 -9.23 2.39 5.99
CA PRO A 48 -8.19 3.21 5.40
C PRO A 48 -7.42 2.44 4.34
N LYS A 49 -7.10 3.07 3.21
CA LYS A 49 -6.17 2.54 2.23
C LYS A 49 -4.75 2.66 2.78
N ILE A 50 -4.12 1.53 3.04
CA ILE A 50 -2.78 1.46 3.59
C ILE A 50 -1.77 1.33 2.45
N ALA A 51 -0.79 2.22 2.41
CA ALA A 51 0.36 2.07 1.52
C ALA A 51 1.59 1.57 2.29
N LEU A 52 2.33 0.65 1.66
CA LEU A 52 3.67 0.24 2.08
C LEU A 52 4.68 0.78 1.07
N VAL A 53 5.51 1.69 1.56
CA VAL A 53 6.57 2.33 0.78
C VAL A 53 7.90 1.67 1.12
N LEU A 54 8.58 1.12 0.11
CA LEU A 54 9.83 0.39 0.25
C LEU A 54 10.96 1.21 -0.39
N GLY A 55 11.83 1.76 0.44
CA GLY A 55 12.93 2.61 -0.01
C GLY A 55 14.08 1.87 -0.69
N GLY A 56 14.95 2.64 -1.36
CA GLY A 56 16.19 2.15 -1.96
C GLY A 56 17.28 1.87 -0.93
N GLY A 57 18.22 0.94 -1.24
CA GLY A 57 19.33 0.61 -0.33
C GLY A 57 20.13 -0.63 -0.73
N ALA A 58 20.17 -1.01 -2.00
CA ALA A 58 20.92 -2.14 -2.55
C ALA A 58 20.66 -3.45 -1.77
N ALA A 59 21.68 -4.21 -1.35
CA ALA A 59 21.52 -5.48 -0.64
C ALA A 59 20.77 -5.37 0.70
N LYS A 60 20.64 -4.17 1.27
CA LYS A 60 19.79 -3.94 2.45
C LYS A 60 18.31 -4.15 2.18
N GLY A 61 17.89 -4.21 0.91
CA GLY A 61 16.53 -4.50 0.47
C GLY A 61 15.93 -5.78 1.07
N PHE A 62 16.75 -6.74 1.48
CA PHE A 62 16.28 -7.93 2.19
C PHE A 62 15.56 -7.61 3.51
N ALA A 63 15.83 -6.47 4.15
CA ALA A 63 15.12 -6.05 5.35
C ALA A 63 13.63 -5.78 5.08
N HIS A 64 13.25 -5.34 3.87
CA HIS A 64 11.84 -5.18 3.48
C HIS A 64 11.05 -6.48 3.62
N ILE A 65 11.68 -7.62 3.31
CA ILE A 65 11.06 -8.94 3.44
C ILE A 65 10.68 -9.21 4.89
N GLY A 66 11.58 -8.90 5.83
CA GLY A 66 11.33 -9.04 7.26
C GLY A 66 10.17 -8.16 7.74
N VAL A 67 10.14 -6.91 7.28
CA VAL A 67 9.03 -5.99 7.59
C VAL A 67 7.70 -6.54 7.07
N ILE A 68 7.64 -7.00 5.81
CA ILE A 68 6.44 -7.60 5.21
C ILE A 68 5.99 -8.81 6.03
N LYS A 69 6.89 -9.74 6.38
CA LYS A 69 6.58 -10.90 7.22
C LYS A 69 5.95 -10.51 8.55
N SER A 70 6.52 -9.50 9.21
CA SER A 70 6.01 -9.02 10.48
C SER A 70 4.61 -8.42 10.35
N LEU A 71 4.38 -7.57 9.33
CA LEU A 71 3.07 -6.98 9.07
C LEU A 71 2.01 -8.03 8.74
N GLU A 72 2.30 -8.95 7.81
CA GLU A 72 1.36 -10.04 7.42
C GLU A 72 1.02 -10.95 8.58
N SER A 73 2.01 -11.33 9.42
CA SER A 73 1.78 -12.19 10.58
C SER A 73 0.86 -11.56 11.63
N HIS A 74 0.64 -10.25 11.55
CA HIS A 74 -0.26 -9.50 12.42
C HIS A 74 -1.52 -9.01 11.71
N GLY A 75 -1.80 -9.54 10.52
CA GLY A 75 -3.03 -9.28 9.78
C GLY A 75 -3.05 -7.98 8.98
N PHE A 76 -1.90 -7.30 8.82
CA PHE A 76 -1.79 -6.09 8.01
C PHE A 76 -1.39 -6.43 6.57
N GLN A 77 -2.24 -6.05 5.62
CA GLN A 77 -1.97 -6.15 4.19
C GLN A 77 -2.12 -4.76 3.57
N PRO A 78 -1.10 -4.26 2.87
CA PRO A 78 -1.18 -2.98 2.18
C PRO A 78 -2.03 -3.09 0.91
N ASP A 79 -2.80 -2.02 0.63
CA ASP A 79 -3.56 -1.86 -0.60
C ASP A 79 -2.69 -1.34 -1.75
N ILE A 80 -1.69 -0.53 -1.41
CA ILE A 80 -0.81 0.15 -2.35
C ILE A 80 0.64 -0.14 -1.98
N LEU A 81 1.42 -0.52 -2.98
CA LEU A 81 2.86 -0.72 -2.86
C LEU A 81 3.59 0.33 -3.69
N VAL A 82 4.58 0.98 -3.09
CA VAL A 82 5.45 1.90 -3.83
C VAL A 82 6.89 1.53 -3.54
N GLY A 83 7.71 1.38 -4.59
CA GLY A 83 9.08 0.94 -4.43
C GLY A 83 10.09 1.77 -5.22
N THR A 84 11.25 1.99 -4.61
CA THR A 84 12.43 2.59 -5.25
C THR A 84 13.59 1.61 -5.20
N SER A 85 14.31 1.41 -6.32
CA SER A 85 15.53 0.59 -6.39
C SER A 85 15.32 -0.82 -5.80
N ALA A 86 16.09 -1.24 -4.81
CA ALA A 86 15.91 -2.51 -4.12
C ALA A 86 14.49 -2.69 -3.56
N GLY A 87 13.85 -1.61 -3.11
CA GLY A 87 12.45 -1.62 -2.68
C GLY A 87 11.49 -1.96 -3.81
N SER A 88 11.78 -1.54 -5.07
CA SER A 88 10.95 -1.87 -6.23
C SER A 88 10.97 -3.38 -6.55
N VAL A 89 12.10 -4.04 -6.32
CA VAL A 89 12.25 -5.50 -6.48
C VAL A 89 11.30 -6.24 -5.53
N VAL A 90 11.38 -5.90 -4.25
CA VAL A 90 10.55 -6.55 -3.22
C VAL A 90 9.08 -6.20 -3.41
N ALA A 91 8.77 -4.93 -3.74
CA ALA A 91 7.41 -4.48 -4.02
C ALA A 91 6.78 -5.22 -5.21
N ALA A 92 7.52 -5.44 -6.31
CA ALA A 92 7.05 -6.15 -7.49
C ALA A 92 6.71 -7.61 -7.19
N LEU A 93 7.58 -8.32 -6.49
CA LEU A 93 7.35 -9.70 -6.08
C LEU A 93 6.16 -9.81 -5.11
N TYR A 94 6.06 -8.89 -4.15
CA TYR A 94 4.95 -8.85 -3.21
C TYR A 94 3.63 -8.49 -3.90
N ALA A 95 3.66 -7.57 -4.87
CA ALA A 95 2.49 -7.24 -5.69
C ALA A 95 2.03 -8.41 -6.56
N ALA A 96 2.96 -9.26 -6.98
CA ALA A 96 2.66 -10.47 -7.75
C ALA A 96 1.93 -11.56 -6.94
N GLY A 97 1.91 -11.44 -5.60
CA GLY A 97 1.21 -12.35 -4.70
C GLY A 97 2.12 -13.20 -3.80
N TYR A 98 3.45 -13.06 -3.90
CA TYR A 98 4.36 -13.76 -2.98
C TYR A 98 4.23 -13.17 -1.57
N GLY A 99 3.88 -13.97 -0.58
CA GLY A 99 3.87 -13.57 0.82
C GLY A 99 5.27 -13.41 1.41
N GLY A 100 5.38 -12.79 2.57
CA GLY A 100 6.68 -12.51 3.20
C GLY A 100 7.55 -13.75 3.44
N PHE A 101 6.96 -14.92 3.76
CA PHE A 101 7.70 -16.18 3.89
C PHE A 101 8.18 -16.73 2.54
N GLU A 102 7.41 -16.55 1.48
CA GLU A 102 7.83 -16.95 0.13
C GLU A 102 8.94 -16.05 -0.39
N LEU A 103 8.83 -14.73 -0.15
CA LEU A 103 9.90 -13.77 -0.45
C LEU A 103 11.20 -14.15 0.26
N GLN A 104 11.15 -14.54 1.54
CA GLN A 104 12.31 -15.03 2.26
C GLN A 104 12.89 -16.29 1.61
N ARG A 105 12.05 -17.27 1.25
CA ARG A 105 12.51 -18.50 0.59
C ARG A 105 13.19 -18.20 -0.75
N ILE A 106 12.60 -17.29 -1.55
CA ILE A 106 13.21 -16.84 -2.80
C ILE A 106 14.57 -16.19 -2.51
N ALA A 107 14.62 -15.23 -1.59
CA ALA A 107 15.84 -14.50 -1.23
C ALA A 107 16.98 -15.42 -0.76
N LEU A 108 16.65 -16.47 0.00
CA LEU A 108 17.64 -17.43 0.50
C LEU A 108 18.10 -18.45 -0.56
N ALA A 109 17.20 -18.79 -1.50
CA ALA A 109 17.51 -19.71 -2.60
C ALA A 109 18.29 -19.04 -3.75
N MET A 110 18.30 -17.69 -3.82
CA MET A 110 19.01 -16.97 -4.87
C MET A 110 20.53 -17.18 -4.71
N GLU A 111 21.14 -17.79 -5.72
CA GLU A 111 22.59 -17.88 -5.79
C GLU A 111 23.18 -16.48 -6.07
N GLU A 112 24.39 -16.25 -5.59
CA GLU A 112 25.13 -14.99 -5.81
C GLU A 112 25.27 -14.65 -7.30
N LYS A 113 25.29 -15.67 -8.16
CA LYS A 113 25.35 -15.54 -9.62
C LYS A 113 24.08 -14.89 -10.22
N ALA A 114 22.91 -15.03 -9.59
CA ALA A 114 21.69 -14.36 -10.05
C ALA A 114 21.79 -12.84 -9.89
N PHE A 115 22.70 -12.38 -9.03
CA PHE A 115 23.02 -10.96 -8.80
C PHE A 115 24.40 -10.59 -9.39
N SER A 116 25.02 -11.45 -10.18
CA SER A 116 26.34 -11.13 -10.76
C SER A 116 26.29 -9.86 -11.62
N ASP A 117 25.11 -9.54 -12.17
CA ASP A 117 24.85 -8.26 -12.82
C ASP A 117 24.71 -7.08 -11.82
N TRP A 118 24.66 -7.35 -10.51
CA TRP A 118 24.63 -6.35 -9.44
C TRP A 118 26.01 -6.15 -8.78
N THR A 119 26.96 -7.02 -9.05
CA THR A 119 28.35 -6.84 -8.61
C THR A 119 29.06 -5.94 -9.60
N ILE A 120 29.73 -4.90 -9.11
CA ILE A 120 30.49 -3.96 -9.95
C ILE A 120 31.56 -4.74 -10.70
N PRO A 121 31.50 -4.88 -12.04
CA PRO A 121 32.56 -5.54 -12.77
C PRO A 121 33.79 -4.63 -12.76
N ASN A 122 34.95 -5.21 -12.67
CA ASN A 122 36.21 -4.47 -12.77
C ASN A 122 36.43 -3.73 -14.11
N ARG A 123 35.51 -3.88 -15.09
CA ARG A 123 35.59 -3.26 -16.42
C ARG A 123 34.20 -3.13 -17.05
N GLY A 124 33.50 -2.00 -16.84
CA GLY A 124 32.33 -1.59 -17.63
C GLY A 124 31.03 -1.51 -16.84
N PHE A 125 30.01 -0.88 -17.45
CA PHE A 125 28.67 -0.73 -16.88
C PHE A 125 27.86 -2.01 -17.07
N ILE A 126 27.11 -2.39 -16.04
CA ILE A 126 26.21 -3.54 -16.05
C ILE A 126 24.93 -3.15 -16.79
N LYS A 127 24.41 -4.04 -17.64
CA LYS A 127 23.18 -3.78 -18.38
C LYS A 127 21.91 -3.93 -17.53
N GLY A 128 21.95 -4.78 -16.50
CA GLY A 128 20.81 -5.05 -15.61
C GLY A 128 19.68 -5.88 -16.27
N GLU A 129 19.93 -6.51 -17.42
CA GLU A 129 18.95 -7.34 -18.13
C GLU A 129 18.60 -8.61 -17.36
N ALA A 130 19.55 -9.16 -16.59
CA ALA A 130 19.29 -10.32 -15.74
C ALA A 130 18.24 -10.00 -14.65
N LEU A 131 18.29 -8.82 -14.04
CA LEU A 131 17.27 -8.36 -13.09
C LEU A 131 15.89 -8.26 -13.75
N GLN A 132 15.83 -7.64 -14.95
CA GLN A 132 14.58 -7.50 -15.69
C GLN A 132 13.97 -8.88 -15.99
N ASN A 133 14.78 -9.81 -16.50
CA ASN A 133 14.33 -11.16 -16.85
C ASN A 133 13.87 -11.93 -15.61
N PHE A 134 14.65 -11.85 -14.51
CA PHE A 134 14.29 -12.49 -13.25
C PHE A 134 12.92 -11.99 -12.73
N ILE A 135 12.70 -10.67 -12.72
CA ILE A 135 11.43 -10.11 -12.27
C ILE A 135 10.30 -10.54 -13.20
N ASN A 136 10.47 -10.43 -14.53
CA ASN A 136 9.43 -10.81 -15.47
C ASN A 136 9.06 -12.29 -15.35
N GLU A 137 10.03 -13.17 -15.21
CA GLU A 137 9.79 -14.59 -14.98
C GLU A 137 9.06 -14.82 -13.65
N ALA A 138 9.50 -14.21 -12.57
CA ALA A 138 8.88 -14.36 -11.24
C ALA A 138 7.45 -13.84 -11.20
N VAL A 139 7.14 -12.73 -11.88
CA VAL A 139 5.76 -12.21 -11.95
C VAL A 139 4.91 -12.88 -13.04
N GLY A 140 5.44 -13.87 -13.77
CA GLY A 140 4.76 -14.57 -14.87
C GLY A 140 4.53 -13.67 -16.09
N ASN A 141 5.46 -12.78 -16.40
CA ASN A 141 5.41 -11.78 -17.47
C ASN A 141 4.16 -10.86 -17.40
N ARG A 142 3.57 -10.73 -16.22
CA ARG A 142 2.43 -9.83 -16.02
C ARG A 142 2.90 -8.38 -15.97
N PRO A 143 2.25 -7.46 -16.69
CA PRO A 143 2.50 -6.03 -16.56
C PRO A 143 2.01 -5.52 -15.19
N ILE A 144 2.52 -4.37 -14.78
CA ILE A 144 2.30 -3.79 -13.43
C ILE A 144 0.80 -3.74 -13.09
N GLU A 145 -0.04 -3.27 -14.00
CA GLU A 145 -1.48 -3.11 -13.82
C GLU A 145 -2.27 -4.42 -13.71
N GLN A 146 -1.64 -5.57 -13.98
CA GLN A 146 -2.23 -6.90 -13.86
C GLN A 146 -1.74 -7.67 -12.63
N LEU A 147 -0.89 -7.05 -11.81
CA LEU A 147 -0.45 -7.65 -10.56
C LEU A 147 -1.60 -7.69 -9.54
N THR A 148 -1.48 -8.55 -8.56
CA THR A 148 -2.54 -8.81 -7.57
C THR A 148 -2.80 -7.60 -6.66
N ARG A 149 -1.76 -6.79 -6.38
CA ARG A 149 -1.85 -5.58 -5.57
C ARG A 149 -1.43 -4.37 -6.40
N LYS A 150 -2.01 -3.21 -6.10
CA LYS A 150 -1.62 -1.95 -6.77
C LYS A 150 -0.15 -1.67 -6.50
N LEU A 151 0.62 -1.50 -7.57
CA LEU A 151 2.07 -1.24 -7.53
C LEU A 151 2.41 0.04 -8.28
N ALA A 152 3.29 0.82 -7.70
CA ALA A 152 4.00 1.90 -8.37
C ALA A 152 5.51 1.76 -8.17
N ILE A 153 6.26 1.93 -9.24
CA ILE A 153 7.72 1.83 -9.25
C ILE A 153 8.27 3.20 -9.64
N VAL A 154 9.20 3.70 -8.84
CA VAL A 154 9.78 5.04 -9.00
C VAL A 154 11.13 4.97 -9.68
N ALA A 155 11.33 5.79 -10.70
CA ALA A 155 12.60 6.01 -11.37
C ALA A 155 12.85 7.50 -11.61
N THR A 156 14.02 7.84 -12.14
CA THR A 156 14.40 9.21 -12.50
C THR A 156 14.61 9.32 -14.02
N ASP A 157 13.98 10.29 -14.66
CA ASP A 157 14.33 10.66 -16.04
C ASP A 157 15.70 11.34 -16.03
N LEU A 158 16.67 10.76 -16.74
CA LEU A 158 18.06 11.23 -16.71
C LEU A 158 18.23 12.60 -17.38
N GLN A 159 17.39 12.94 -18.35
CA GLN A 159 17.50 14.20 -19.08
C GLN A 159 16.86 15.37 -18.35
N SER A 160 15.69 15.15 -17.74
CA SER A 160 14.96 16.23 -17.06
C SER A 160 15.21 16.29 -15.55
N GLY A 161 15.64 15.17 -14.93
CA GLY A 161 15.69 15.02 -13.47
C GLY A 161 14.32 14.82 -12.83
N GLU A 162 13.27 14.61 -13.62
CA GLU A 162 11.92 14.42 -13.13
C GLU A 162 11.72 13.04 -12.49
N LEU A 163 10.88 13.02 -11.46
CA LEU A 163 10.36 11.80 -10.89
C LEU A 163 9.44 11.11 -11.89
N ILE A 164 9.69 9.84 -12.17
CA ILE A 164 8.85 9.00 -13.03
C ILE A 164 8.22 7.89 -12.19
N VAL A 165 6.91 7.74 -12.31
CA VAL A 165 6.14 6.71 -11.61
C VAL A 165 5.58 5.74 -12.65
N PHE A 166 6.05 4.50 -12.61
CA PHE A 166 5.52 3.42 -13.43
C PHE A 166 4.39 2.70 -12.68
N GLU A 167 3.17 2.85 -13.16
CA GLU A 167 1.97 2.14 -12.69
C GLU A 167 1.46 1.13 -13.72
N ARG A 168 2.08 1.08 -14.90
CA ARG A 168 1.68 0.25 -16.05
C ARG A 168 2.88 -0.19 -16.87
N GLY A 169 2.71 -1.27 -17.63
CA GLY A 169 3.69 -1.78 -18.56
C GLY A 169 4.58 -2.86 -17.97
N ASP A 170 5.70 -3.15 -18.63
CA ASP A 170 6.64 -4.22 -18.29
C ASP A 170 7.20 -4.06 -16.88
N THR A 171 6.86 -4.98 -15.98
CA THR A 171 7.24 -4.93 -14.57
C THR A 171 8.75 -5.01 -14.38
N GLY A 172 9.41 -5.91 -15.08
CA GLY A 172 10.87 -6.08 -15.01
C GLY A 172 11.63 -4.87 -15.56
N LEU A 173 11.13 -4.27 -16.65
CA LEU A 173 11.71 -3.06 -17.21
C LEU A 173 11.64 -1.89 -16.21
N ALA A 174 10.49 -1.69 -15.57
CA ALA A 174 10.30 -0.65 -14.58
C ALA A 174 11.21 -0.85 -13.35
N VAL A 175 11.31 -2.09 -12.84
CA VAL A 175 12.22 -2.45 -11.73
C VAL A 175 13.68 -2.20 -12.13
N ARG A 176 14.07 -2.60 -13.35
CA ARG A 176 15.42 -2.34 -13.87
C ARG A 176 15.71 -0.84 -13.96
N ALA A 177 14.80 -0.04 -14.48
CA ALA A 177 14.93 1.41 -14.54
C ALA A 177 15.11 2.01 -13.14
N SER A 178 14.25 1.60 -12.20
CA SER A 178 14.30 2.02 -10.79
C SER A 178 15.59 1.66 -10.07
N SER A 179 16.29 0.62 -10.53
CA SER A 179 17.51 0.08 -9.91
C SER A 179 18.79 0.44 -10.69
N SER A 180 18.70 1.26 -11.74
CA SER A 180 19.83 1.61 -12.59
C SER A 180 20.67 2.74 -11.98
N VAL A 181 21.44 2.41 -10.94
CA VAL A 181 22.36 3.35 -10.25
C VAL A 181 23.39 3.89 -11.22
N PRO A 182 23.46 5.22 -11.42
CA PRO A 182 24.45 5.83 -12.30
C PRO A 182 25.89 5.48 -11.94
N GLY A 183 26.72 5.20 -12.95
CA GLY A 183 28.10 4.77 -12.74
C GLY A 183 28.28 3.29 -12.42
N VAL A 184 27.21 2.58 -12.09
CA VAL A 184 27.21 1.11 -11.89
C VAL A 184 26.46 0.43 -13.03
N PHE A 185 25.24 0.88 -13.30
CA PHE A 185 24.38 0.35 -14.36
C PHE A 185 24.25 1.30 -15.54
N GLN A 186 23.97 0.74 -16.71
CA GLN A 186 23.58 1.54 -17.87
C GLN A 186 22.18 2.09 -17.66
N PRO A 187 21.92 3.36 -18.07
CA PRO A 187 20.57 3.90 -18.11
C PRO A 187 19.65 3.03 -18.97
N VAL A 188 18.40 2.87 -18.55
CA VAL A 188 17.39 2.12 -19.30
C VAL A 188 16.75 3.02 -20.33
N LYS A 189 16.88 2.65 -21.63
CA LYS A 189 16.29 3.41 -22.74
C LYS A 189 14.89 2.86 -23.07
N PHE A 190 13.91 3.73 -22.98
CA PHE A 190 12.53 3.41 -23.31
C PHE A 190 11.77 4.68 -23.76
N ASN A 191 10.98 4.59 -24.84
CA ASN A 191 10.19 5.71 -25.38
C ASN A 191 11.00 7.01 -25.61
N ASN A 192 12.19 6.91 -26.19
CA ASN A 192 13.12 8.02 -26.46
C ASN A 192 13.59 8.78 -25.21
N ARG A 193 13.47 8.20 -24.02
CA ARG A 193 13.98 8.70 -22.76
C ARG A 193 14.96 7.70 -22.15
N GLU A 194 15.77 8.19 -21.23
CA GLU A 194 16.70 7.40 -20.44
C GLU A 194 16.34 7.49 -18.96
N TYR A 195 16.21 6.34 -18.32
CA TYR A 195 15.83 6.23 -16.91
C TYR A 195 16.97 5.69 -16.10
N VAL A 196 17.10 6.23 -14.90
CA VAL A 196 18.07 5.82 -13.89
C VAL A 196 17.38 5.64 -12.54
N ASP A 197 18.14 5.19 -11.53
CA ASP A 197 17.64 4.87 -10.20
C ASP A 197 16.75 5.99 -9.62
N GLY A 198 15.61 5.60 -9.09
CA GLY A 198 14.66 6.51 -8.47
C GLY A 198 15.19 7.18 -7.21
N GLY A 199 16.20 6.59 -6.56
CA GLY A 199 16.82 7.12 -5.36
C GLY A 199 17.52 8.47 -5.54
N LEU A 200 17.75 8.90 -6.79
CA LEU A 200 18.27 10.23 -7.07
C LEU A 200 17.29 11.35 -6.70
N VAL A 201 15.99 11.11 -6.82
CA VAL A 201 14.94 12.13 -6.61
C VAL A 201 13.92 11.73 -5.54
N SER A 202 13.73 10.44 -5.30
CA SER A 202 12.77 9.92 -4.32
C SER A 202 13.22 8.57 -3.75
N PRO A 203 14.19 8.56 -2.84
CA PRO A 203 14.73 7.33 -2.25
C PRO A 203 13.71 6.58 -1.39
N VAL A 204 12.74 7.28 -0.76
CA VAL A 204 11.63 6.70 -0.02
C VAL A 204 10.33 7.37 -0.47
N PRO A 205 9.65 6.89 -1.51
CA PRO A 205 8.63 7.60 -2.29
C PRO A 205 7.29 7.78 -1.54
N VAL A 206 7.32 8.43 -0.38
CA VAL A 206 6.15 8.66 0.49
C VAL A 206 5.10 9.53 -0.19
N LYS A 207 5.55 10.60 -0.87
CA LYS A 207 4.63 11.50 -1.57
C LYS A 207 3.87 10.76 -2.68
N THR A 208 4.56 9.91 -3.45
CA THR A 208 3.92 9.07 -4.47
C THR A 208 2.80 8.21 -3.89
N ALA A 209 3.00 7.62 -2.71
CA ALA A 209 1.96 6.83 -2.05
C ALA A 209 0.74 7.69 -1.67
N ARG A 210 0.96 8.92 -1.22
CA ARG A 210 -0.12 9.86 -0.91
C ARG A 210 -0.89 10.26 -2.17
N ASP A 211 -0.19 10.58 -3.25
CA ASP A 211 -0.78 10.96 -4.54
C ASP A 211 -1.60 9.80 -5.16
N LEU A 212 -1.25 8.55 -4.85
CA LEU A 212 -2.01 7.36 -5.22
C LEU A 212 -3.26 7.09 -4.37
N GLY A 213 -3.52 7.94 -3.37
CA GLY A 213 -4.70 7.91 -2.55
C GLY A 213 -4.58 7.08 -1.27
N ALA A 214 -3.38 6.92 -0.73
CA ALA A 214 -3.19 6.27 0.56
C ALA A 214 -3.67 7.15 1.71
N ASP A 215 -4.46 6.57 2.62
CA ASP A 215 -4.90 7.21 3.87
C ASP A 215 -3.83 7.09 4.97
N VAL A 216 -3.19 5.92 5.06
CA VAL A 216 -2.12 5.62 6.02
C VAL A 216 -0.89 5.10 5.27
N ILE A 217 0.27 5.70 5.53
CA ILE A 217 1.52 5.36 4.85
C ILE A 217 2.53 4.79 5.84
N VAL A 218 2.93 3.53 5.59
CA VAL A 218 4.05 2.87 6.28
C VAL A 218 5.26 2.96 5.37
N ALA A 219 6.27 3.72 5.75
CA ALA A 219 7.50 3.91 4.99
C ALA A 219 8.66 3.13 5.61
N VAL A 220 9.29 2.26 4.84
CA VAL A 220 10.45 1.47 5.25
C VAL A 220 11.71 2.13 4.71
N ASN A 221 12.50 2.71 5.60
CA ASN A 221 13.75 3.36 5.28
C ASN A 221 14.94 2.41 5.51
N ILE A 222 15.63 2.08 4.42
CA ILE A 222 16.86 1.29 4.43
C ILE A 222 18.06 2.05 3.84
N SER A 223 17.92 3.38 3.72
CA SER A 223 18.95 4.23 3.15
C SER A 223 20.28 4.11 3.88
N ASP A 224 21.36 4.18 3.12
CA ASP A 224 22.70 4.25 3.70
C ASP A 224 22.93 5.60 4.38
N ARG A 225 23.77 5.57 5.42
CA ARG A 225 24.35 6.79 6.01
C ARG A 225 25.77 6.98 5.48
N PRO A 226 26.23 8.23 5.30
CA PRO A 226 27.59 8.48 4.88
C PRO A 226 28.59 7.79 5.82
N LYS A 227 29.54 7.04 5.24
CA LYS A 227 30.56 6.31 6.02
C LYS A 227 31.83 7.13 6.12
N LEU A 228 32.46 7.14 7.29
CA LEU A 228 33.76 7.75 7.53
C LEU A 228 34.91 6.88 7.00
N SER A 229 34.64 6.06 5.98
CA SER A 229 35.65 5.22 5.33
C SER A 229 36.44 5.99 4.29
N ARG A 230 37.71 5.60 4.09
CA ARG A 230 38.55 6.20 3.04
C ARG A 230 37.99 5.84 1.65
N LEU A 231 37.63 6.87 0.89
CA LEU A 231 37.23 6.73 -0.53
C LEU A 231 38.47 6.42 -1.35
N LYS A 232 38.42 5.39 -2.18
CA LYS A 232 39.56 4.86 -2.92
C LYS A 232 39.65 5.38 -4.34
N ASP A 233 38.49 5.56 -4.98
CA ASP A 233 38.39 5.94 -6.39
C ASP A 233 37.18 6.85 -6.67
N THR A 234 37.03 7.24 -7.94
CA THR A 234 35.95 8.14 -8.39
C THR A 234 34.56 7.54 -8.18
N ILE A 235 34.42 6.21 -8.28
CA ILE A 235 33.13 5.54 -8.08
C ILE A 235 32.75 5.64 -6.60
N ASP A 236 33.70 5.41 -5.69
CA ASP A 236 33.46 5.57 -4.26
C ASP A 236 32.98 7.01 -3.92
N VAL A 237 33.63 8.03 -4.50
CA VAL A 237 33.24 9.45 -4.31
C VAL A 237 31.82 9.67 -4.84
N MET A 238 31.49 9.16 -6.01
CA MET A 238 30.18 9.30 -6.60
C MET A 238 29.10 8.60 -5.78
N MET A 239 29.36 7.37 -5.34
CA MET A 239 28.42 6.62 -4.48
C MET A 239 28.22 7.30 -3.13
N GLN A 240 29.29 7.85 -2.53
CA GLN A 240 29.19 8.64 -1.30
C GLN A 240 28.35 9.90 -1.51
N THR A 241 28.48 10.56 -2.67
CA THR A 241 27.67 11.73 -3.03
C THR A 241 26.19 11.36 -3.11
N PHE A 242 25.85 10.25 -3.78
CA PHE A 242 24.47 9.75 -3.83
C PHE A 242 23.94 9.42 -2.44
N THR A 243 24.76 8.80 -1.58
CA THR A 243 24.38 8.50 -0.21
C THR A 243 24.06 9.78 0.59
N ILE A 244 24.88 10.82 0.46
CA ILE A 244 24.66 12.10 1.14
C ILE A 244 23.37 12.76 0.65
N MET A 245 23.21 12.90 -0.66
CA MET A 245 22.03 13.54 -1.27
C MET A 245 20.75 12.74 -0.98
N GLY A 246 20.80 11.43 -1.20
CA GLY A 246 19.67 10.54 -0.96
C GLY A 246 19.23 10.54 0.52
N GLY A 247 20.17 10.60 1.45
CA GLY A 247 19.87 10.71 2.89
C GLY A 247 19.09 11.99 3.23
N ILE A 248 19.48 13.13 2.67
CA ILE A 248 18.81 14.43 2.87
C ILE A 248 17.39 14.41 2.26
N ILE A 249 17.24 13.80 1.08
CA ILE A 249 15.94 13.69 0.42
C ILE A 249 15.03 12.74 1.21
N ALA A 250 15.54 11.57 1.62
CA ALA A 250 14.80 10.59 2.40
C ALA A 250 14.27 11.18 3.71
N GLU A 251 15.07 11.94 4.45
CA GLU A 251 14.66 12.60 5.69
C GLU A 251 13.45 13.52 5.47
N LYS A 252 13.45 14.29 4.37
CA LYS A 252 12.34 15.16 4.00
C LYS A 252 11.09 14.38 3.60
N GLU A 253 11.24 13.28 2.86
CA GLU A 253 10.12 12.43 2.44
C GLU A 253 9.49 11.71 3.64
N LEU A 254 10.30 11.18 4.55
CA LEU A 254 9.85 10.47 5.74
C LEU A 254 9.00 11.33 6.67
N ALA A 255 9.18 12.65 6.67
CA ALA A 255 8.35 13.57 7.45
C ALA A 255 6.86 13.52 7.06
N PHE A 256 6.52 13.03 5.86
CA PHE A 256 5.15 12.86 5.38
C PHE A 256 4.58 11.46 5.59
N ALA A 257 5.36 10.52 6.14
CA ALA A 257 4.90 9.18 6.47
C ALA A 257 4.15 9.16 7.80
N ASP A 258 3.11 8.33 7.90
CA ASP A 258 2.38 8.13 9.15
C ASP A 258 3.14 7.22 10.11
N VAL A 259 3.81 6.21 9.56
CA VAL A 259 4.66 5.26 10.28
C VAL A 259 5.97 5.09 9.54
N VAL A 260 7.08 5.35 10.21
CA VAL A 260 8.43 5.10 9.69
C VAL A 260 8.98 3.83 10.34
N VAL A 261 9.49 2.93 9.50
CA VAL A 261 10.13 1.67 9.90
C VAL A 261 11.59 1.74 9.50
N GLU A 262 12.49 1.71 10.47
CA GLU A 262 13.94 1.77 10.25
C GLU A 262 14.61 0.52 10.84
N PRO A 263 14.84 -0.53 10.02
CA PRO A 263 15.61 -1.69 10.45
C PRO A 263 17.04 -1.30 10.85
N ASP A 264 17.57 -1.89 11.92
CA ASP A 264 18.96 -1.66 12.34
C ASP A 264 19.96 -2.46 11.48
N ILE A 265 20.20 -1.92 10.29
CA ILE A 265 21.06 -2.51 9.26
C ILE A 265 22.30 -1.65 8.99
N SER A 266 22.64 -0.74 9.91
CA SER A 266 23.77 0.18 9.76
C SER A 266 25.12 -0.54 9.65
N ALA A 267 25.28 -1.66 10.34
CA ALA A 267 26.47 -2.50 10.31
C ALA A 267 26.59 -3.36 9.03
N LEU A 268 25.49 -3.53 8.27
CA LEU A 268 25.47 -4.34 7.06
C LEU A 268 26.07 -3.59 5.87
N ASN A 269 26.87 -4.30 5.07
CA ASN A 269 27.42 -3.74 3.84
C ASN A 269 26.37 -3.84 2.72
N SER A 270 26.02 -2.71 2.11
CA SER A 270 25.04 -2.63 1.01
C SER A 270 25.46 -3.41 -0.24
N ALA A 271 26.74 -3.77 -0.38
CA ALA A 271 27.24 -4.60 -1.48
C ALA A 271 27.36 -6.08 -1.12
N ASN A 272 27.05 -6.48 0.14
CA ASN A 272 27.23 -7.87 0.58
C ASN A 272 25.89 -8.58 0.75
N PHE A 273 25.63 -9.56 -0.12
CA PHE A 273 24.42 -10.39 -0.09
C PHE A 273 24.49 -11.53 0.93
N GLU A 274 25.66 -11.85 1.51
CA GLU A 274 25.78 -12.86 2.57
C GLU A 274 25.01 -12.45 3.84
N SER A 275 24.87 -11.15 4.08
CA SER A 275 24.15 -10.61 5.23
C SER A 275 22.62 -10.65 5.11
N ARG A 276 22.06 -11.28 4.07
CA ARG A 276 20.60 -11.30 3.78
C ARG A 276 19.76 -11.81 4.95
N ASN A 277 20.20 -12.88 5.62
CA ASN A 277 19.49 -13.41 6.78
C ASN A 277 19.41 -12.38 7.92
N GLN A 278 20.52 -11.70 8.21
CA GLN A 278 20.56 -10.68 9.24
C GLN A 278 19.66 -9.50 8.87
N ALA A 279 19.69 -9.06 7.61
CA ALA A 279 18.81 -7.98 7.15
C ALA A 279 17.32 -8.34 7.32
N ILE A 280 16.92 -9.56 6.97
CA ILE A 280 15.54 -10.05 7.15
C ILE A 280 15.16 -10.01 8.65
N ILE A 281 16.03 -10.50 9.54
CA ILE A 281 15.78 -10.52 10.98
C ILE A 281 15.62 -9.09 11.54
N GLU A 282 16.48 -8.17 11.15
CA GLU A 282 16.37 -6.77 11.60
C GLU A 282 15.10 -6.10 11.03
N GLY A 283 14.69 -6.47 9.80
CA GLY A 283 13.42 -6.07 9.22
C GLY A 283 12.22 -6.58 10.02
N GLU A 284 12.23 -7.84 10.46
CA GLU A 284 11.17 -8.41 11.30
C GLU A 284 11.03 -7.66 12.64
N LYS A 285 12.16 -7.39 13.30
CA LYS A 285 12.17 -6.64 14.56
C LYS A 285 11.60 -5.23 14.39
N ALA A 286 12.05 -4.51 13.36
CA ALA A 286 11.57 -3.16 13.08
C ALA A 286 10.08 -3.14 12.70
N GLY A 287 9.62 -4.10 11.90
CA GLY A 287 8.21 -4.27 11.56
C GLY A 287 7.35 -4.50 12.80
N LEU A 288 7.80 -5.37 13.73
CA LEU A 288 7.09 -5.62 14.99
C LEU A 288 7.00 -4.37 15.86
N GLN A 289 8.07 -3.58 15.96
CA GLN A 289 8.08 -2.32 16.72
C GLN A 289 7.12 -1.28 16.14
N ALA A 290 6.93 -1.28 14.82
CA ALA A 290 6.05 -0.32 14.13
C ALA A 290 4.54 -0.62 14.31
N LEU A 291 4.17 -1.84 14.71
CA LEU A 291 2.77 -2.29 14.77
C LEU A 291 1.88 -1.43 15.68
N MET A 292 2.38 -1.03 16.84
CA MET A 292 1.59 -0.20 17.77
C MET A 292 1.24 1.14 17.13
N LYS A 293 2.23 1.81 16.55
CA LYS A 293 2.02 3.08 15.87
C LYS A 293 1.11 2.96 14.66
N LEU A 294 1.20 1.84 13.91
CA LEU A 294 0.29 1.58 12.79
C LEU A 294 -1.16 1.43 13.28
N LYS A 295 -1.40 0.69 14.37
CA LYS A 295 -2.73 0.55 14.96
C LYS A 295 -3.28 1.89 15.44
N GLU A 296 -2.47 2.72 16.08
CA GLU A 296 -2.83 4.08 16.51
C GLU A 296 -3.24 4.95 15.31
N LYS A 297 -2.49 4.90 14.21
CA LYS A 297 -2.81 5.68 13.01
C LYS A 297 -4.11 5.24 12.34
N ILE A 298 -4.36 3.93 12.31
CA ILE A 298 -5.63 3.37 11.81
C ILE A 298 -6.80 3.79 12.72
N ALA A 299 -6.64 3.74 14.04
CA ALA A 299 -7.66 4.19 14.98
C ALA A 299 -7.98 5.68 14.80
N ALA A 300 -6.94 6.53 14.70
CA ALA A 300 -7.10 7.96 14.46
C ALA A 300 -7.82 8.27 13.13
N TYR A 301 -7.60 7.46 12.08
CA TYR A 301 -8.35 7.58 10.83
C TYR A 301 -9.86 7.37 11.06
N TYR A 302 -10.25 6.32 11.78
CA TYR A 302 -11.66 6.05 12.07
C TYR A 302 -12.28 7.13 12.95
N GLU A 303 -11.56 7.63 13.95
CA GLU A 303 -12.02 8.73 14.80
C GLU A 303 -12.30 10.00 13.98
N ALA A 304 -11.36 10.35 13.06
CA ALA A 304 -11.53 11.52 12.19
C ALA A 304 -12.73 11.36 11.24
N LYS A 305 -12.94 10.17 10.65
CA LYS A 305 -14.07 9.89 9.77
C LYS A 305 -15.41 9.92 10.50
N ASN A 306 -15.48 9.34 11.69
CA ASN A 306 -16.68 9.39 12.51
C ASN A 306 -17.04 10.82 12.94
N ALA A 307 -16.04 11.65 13.28
CA ALA A 307 -16.27 13.05 13.63
C ALA A 307 -16.80 13.87 12.42
N GLN A 308 -16.37 13.57 11.19
CA GLN A 308 -16.89 14.19 9.98
C GLN A 308 -18.35 13.80 9.71
N ALA A 309 -18.70 12.52 9.85
CA ALA A 309 -20.06 12.01 9.63
C ALA A 309 -21.09 12.56 10.63
N VAL A 310 -20.69 13.05 11.80
CA VAL A 310 -21.58 13.68 12.79
C VAL A 310 -21.83 15.16 12.46
N GLN A 311 -21.01 15.78 11.62
CA GLN A 311 -21.13 17.20 11.24
C GLN A 311 -21.93 17.42 9.94
N GLU A 312 -22.11 16.37 9.15
CA GLU A 312 -22.97 16.34 7.95
C GLU A 312 -24.42 15.91 8.30
#